data_8a01feb358d07ec1fca90b41d3d59b0e
#
_entry.id   8a01feb358d07ec1fca90b41d3d59b0e
#
_cell.length_a   1.000
_cell.length_b   1.000
_cell.length_c   1.000
_cell.angle_alpha   90.00
_cell.angle_beta   90.00
_cell.angle_gamma   90.00
#
_symmetry.space_group_name_H-M   'P 1'
#
loop_
_entity.id
_entity.type
_entity.pdbx_description
1 polymer ?
#
loop_
_entity_poly.entity_id
_entity_poly.type
_entity_poly.pdbx_seq_one_letter_code
_entity_poly.pdbx_strand_id
1 'polypeptide(L)'
;MLAHNEEKTILNDIVNIHQVILKKIKNVEFIICQDGSADKTHKIISSVKKKYNIKYIHSNKRLGVHKALLLTLKKSKGKFIFFVDSGNKFNYREFWKLYKYKKKYEIVSGYRINRQDQFYRILLTYFFNVFLRVFTISRFRDMDSGFKIFSRKAVKKAISLKKYNSHFYMSEICLKIIYMGYLFKEIKVNYFQRPSKSRTTSFAKIPTMTISFLLNFVRLKNQLNSIK
;
A
#
# COMPACT_ATOMS: atom_id res chain seq x y z
N MET A 1 5.69 -5.87 1.29
CA MET A 1 6.34 -4.62 0.81
C MET A 1 6.63 -4.72 -0.67
N LEU A 2 6.42 -3.64 -1.43
CA LEU A 2 6.83 -3.54 -2.83
C LEU A 2 8.11 -2.71 -2.91
N ALA A 3 9.02 -3.06 -3.84
CA ALA A 3 10.27 -2.36 -4.05
C ALA A 3 10.55 -2.14 -5.54
N HIS A 4 10.87 -0.89 -5.93
CA HIS A 4 11.28 -0.54 -7.29
C HIS A 4 12.28 0.61 -7.26
N ASN A 5 13.54 0.33 -7.61
CA ASN A 5 14.63 1.27 -7.59
C ASN A 5 14.84 1.92 -6.19
N GLU A 6 15.06 1.09 -5.18
CA GLU A 6 15.20 1.48 -3.78
C GLU A 6 16.60 1.17 -3.20
N GLU A 7 17.63 1.12 -4.03
CA GLU A 7 18.97 0.74 -3.59
C GLU A 7 19.48 1.52 -2.36
N LYS A 8 19.07 2.80 -2.23
CA LYS A 8 19.51 3.68 -1.13
C LYS A 8 18.78 3.42 0.19
N THR A 9 17.63 2.77 0.17
CA THR A 9 16.73 2.69 1.35
C THR A 9 16.33 1.27 1.71
N ILE A 10 16.32 0.35 0.75
CA ILE A 10 15.73 -0.98 0.93
C ILE A 10 16.37 -1.80 2.06
N LEU A 11 17.69 -1.71 2.24
CA LEU A 11 18.36 -2.41 3.32
C LEU A 11 17.93 -1.89 4.69
N ASN A 12 17.83 -0.56 4.83
CA ASN A 12 17.38 0.08 6.05
C ASN A 12 15.91 -0.28 6.36
N ASP A 13 15.04 -0.29 5.35
CA ASP A 13 13.65 -0.75 5.50
C ASP A 13 13.59 -2.19 6.03
N ILE A 14 14.36 -3.11 5.42
CA ILE A 14 14.41 -4.53 5.82
C ILE A 14 14.88 -4.68 7.26
N VAL A 15 15.99 -4.04 7.61
CA VAL A 15 16.57 -4.12 8.97
C VAL A 15 15.59 -3.58 10.01
N ASN A 16 15.02 -2.40 9.78
CA ASN A 16 14.11 -1.78 10.71
C ASN A 16 12.80 -2.58 10.88
N ILE A 17 12.20 -3.05 9.80
CA ILE A 17 10.99 -3.90 9.88
C ILE A 17 11.31 -5.17 10.66
N HIS A 18 12.44 -5.81 10.40
CA HIS A 18 12.84 -7.01 11.12
C HIS A 18 13.01 -6.76 12.60
N GLN A 19 13.78 -5.73 12.98
CA GLN A 19 14.05 -5.40 14.40
C GLN A 19 12.80 -4.95 15.14
N VAL A 20 12.01 -4.07 14.53
CA VAL A 20 10.89 -3.41 15.21
C VAL A 20 9.63 -4.27 15.23
N ILE A 21 9.40 -5.09 14.19
CA ILE A 21 8.16 -5.83 14.01
C ILE A 21 8.38 -7.34 14.06
N LEU A 22 9.21 -7.88 13.14
CA LEU A 22 9.23 -9.33 12.90
C LEU A 22 9.76 -10.10 14.10
N LYS A 23 10.78 -9.62 14.78
CA LYS A 23 11.31 -10.25 16.00
C LYS A 23 10.30 -10.35 17.15
N LYS A 24 9.23 -9.55 17.12
CA LYS A 24 8.23 -9.45 18.19
C LYS A 24 6.93 -10.20 17.90
N ILE A 25 6.81 -10.80 16.71
CA ILE A 25 5.59 -11.51 16.29
C ILE A 25 5.96 -12.95 15.96
N LYS A 26 5.31 -13.90 16.62
CA LYS A 26 5.42 -15.32 16.28
C LYS A 26 4.65 -15.61 14.96
N ASN A 27 5.13 -16.56 14.17
CA ASN A 27 4.48 -17.02 12.93
C ASN A 27 4.21 -15.88 11.93
N VAL A 28 5.22 -15.04 11.69
CA VAL A 28 5.17 -13.94 10.73
C VAL A 28 5.95 -14.31 9.46
N GLU A 29 5.44 -13.87 8.32
CA GLU A 29 6.14 -13.94 7.04
C GLU A 29 6.48 -12.54 6.54
N PHE A 30 7.64 -12.38 5.92
CA PHE A 30 8.05 -11.14 5.28
C PHE A 30 8.14 -11.35 3.78
N ILE A 31 7.23 -10.72 3.03
CA ILE A 31 7.17 -10.81 1.57
C ILE A 31 7.64 -9.50 0.96
N ILE A 32 8.64 -9.56 0.09
CA ILE A 32 9.08 -8.42 -0.71
C ILE A 32 8.91 -8.77 -2.17
N CYS A 33 8.18 -7.92 -2.91
CA CYS A 33 8.07 -7.99 -4.36
C CYS A 33 8.90 -6.86 -4.97
N GLN A 34 9.96 -7.25 -5.69
CA GLN A 34 10.80 -6.35 -6.47
C GLN A 34 10.23 -6.29 -7.89
N ASP A 35 9.90 -5.08 -8.34
CA ASP A 35 9.16 -4.82 -9.58
C ASP A 35 10.08 -4.25 -10.67
N GLY A 36 10.96 -5.09 -11.23
CA GLY A 36 11.81 -4.73 -12.37
C GLY A 36 12.71 -3.52 -12.11
N SER A 37 13.46 -3.51 -11.00
CA SER A 37 14.41 -2.43 -10.70
C SER A 37 15.60 -2.46 -11.64
N ALA A 38 16.04 -1.28 -12.08
CA ALA A 38 17.25 -1.09 -12.89
C ALA A 38 18.51 -0.82 -12.05
N ASP A 39 18.35 -0.53 -10.76
CA ASP A 39 19.43 -0.25 -9.80
C ASP A 39 19.84 -1.51 -9.00
N LYS A 40 20.66 -1.33 -7.97
CA LYS A 40 21.16 -2.43 -7.13
C LYS A 40 20.13 -3.04 -6.18
N THR A 41 18.84 -2.62 -6.22
CA THR A 41 17.77 -3.12 -5.33
C THR A 41 17.68 -4.64 -5.32
N HIS A 42 17.71 -5.27 -6.52
CA HIS A 42 17.66 -6.74 -6.63
C HIS A 42 18.85 -7.40 -5.93
N LYS A 43 20.06 -6.92 -6.18
CA LYS A 43 21.29 -7.47 -5.58
C LYS A 43 21.24 -7.37 -4.05
N ILE A 44 20.83 -6.22 -3.52
CA ILE A 44 20.72 -5.98 -2.08
C ILE A 44 19.71 -6.94 -1.43
N ILE A 45 18.49 -7.07 -1.97
CA ILE A 45 17.50 -7.98 -1.39
C ILE A 45 18.00 -9.43 -1.47
N SER A 46 18.60 -9.83 -2.59
CA SER A 46 19.11 -11.19 -2.80
C SER A 46 20.21 -11.57 -1.81
N SER A 47 21.10 -10.63 -1.45
CA SER A 47 22.18 -10.90 -0.48
C SER A 47 21.67 -11.09 0.95
N VAL A 48 20.54 -10.46 1.31
CA VAL A 48 20.03 -10.48 2.69
C VAL A 48 18.78 -11.35 2.89
N LYS A 49 18.16 -11.87 1.82
CA LYS A 49 16.88 -12.60 1.91
C LYS A 49 16.91 -13.81 2.82
N LYS A 50 18.03 -14.56 2.86
CA LYS A 50 18.18 -15.71 3.77
C LYS A 50 18.28 -15.24 5.21
N LYS A 51 19.13 -14.24 5.50
CA LYS A 51 19.36 -13.67 6.83
C LYS A 51 18.07 -13.17 7.51
N TYR A 52 17.17 -12.54 6.72
CA TYR A 52 15.92 -11.96 7.22
C TYR A 52 14.68 -12.79 6.89
N ASN A 53 14.85 -14.04 6.43
CA ASN A 53 13.78 -14.97 6.06
C ASN A 53 12.72 -14.32 5.15
N ILE A 54 13.18 -13.66 4.07
CA ILE A 54 12.33 -12.93 3.14
C ILE A 54 11.80 -13.88 2.07
N LYS A 55 10.49 -13.95 1.93
CA LYS A 55 9.83 -14.53 0.75
C LYS A 55 9.95 -13.55 -0.40
N TYR A 56 10.95 -13.75 -1.24
CA TYR A 56 11.31 -12.83 -2.30
C TYR A 56 10.58 -13.17 -3.60
N ILE A 57 9.86 -12.19 -4.14
CA ILE A 57 9.24 -12.23 -5.46
C ILE A 57 10.05 -11.29 -6.35
N HIS A 58 10.65 -11.81 -7.39
CA HIS A 58 11.48 -11.07 -8.32
C HIS A 58 10.84 -11.03 -9.70
N SER A 59 10.88 -9.86 -10.34
CA SER A 59 10.55 -9.69 -11.75
C SER A 59 11.68 -8.96 -12.47
N ASN A 60 12.10 -9.50 -13.62
CA ASN A 60 13.09 -8.86 -14.49
C ASN A 60 12.50 -7.66 -15.24
N LYS A 61 11.19 -7.69 -15.50
CA LYS A 61 10.47 -6.61 -16.18
C LYS A 61 9.52 -5.92 -15.21
N ARG A 62 9.31 -4.63 -15.41
CA ARG A 62 8.38 -3.85 -14.61
C ARG A 62 6.94 -4.33 -14.81
N LEU A 63 6.33 -4.84 -13.76
CA LEU A 63 4.94 -5.31 -13.76
C LEU A 63 3.95 -4.15 -13.53
N GLY A 64 4.42 -3.12 -12.83
CA GLY A 64 3.62 -2.03 -12.29
C GLY A 64 3.02 -2.34 -10.93
N VAL A 65 2.76 -1.29 -10.16
CA VAL A 65 2.36 -1.35 -8.74
C VAL A 65 1.19 -2.31 -8.51
N HIS A 66 0.15 -2.28 -9.35
CA HIS A 66 -1.03 -3.11 -9.14
C HIS A 66 -0.77 -4.61 -9.31
N LYS A 67 0.02 -5.03 -10.32
CA LYS A 67 0.36 -6.44 -10.52
C LYS A 67 1.28 -6.94 -9.41
N ALA A 68 2.30 -6.15 -9.05
CA ALA A 68 3.20 -6.46 -7.93
C ALA A 68 2.44 -6.58 -6.60
N LEU A 69 1.49 -5.66 -6.33
CA LEU A 69 0.63 -5.71 -5.16
C LEU A 69 -0.24 -6.97 -5.16
N LEU A 70 -0.93 -7.26 -6.27
CA LEU A 70 -1.79 -8.43 -6.40
C LEU A 70 -1.03 -9.74 -6.17
N LEU A 71 0.16 -9.88 -6.77
CA LEU A 71 1.03 -11.04 -6.57
C LEU A 71 1.41 -11.21 -5.10
N THR A 72 1.78 -10.11 -4.44
CA THR A 72 2.17 -10.11 -3.03
C THR A 72 0.99 -10.51 -2.13
N LEU A 73 -0.19 -9.93 -2.38
CA LEU A 73 -1.41 -10.24 -1.62
C LEU A 73 -1.87 -11.70 -1.81
N LYS A 74 -1.83 -12.22 -3.04
CA LYS A 74 -2.16 -13.62 -3.33
C LYS A 74 -1.21 -14.60 -2.64
N LYS A 75 0.07 -14.26 -2.54
CA LYS A 75 1.09 -15.10 -1.89
C LYS A 75 1.07 -15.03 -0.37
N SER A 76 0.39 -14.04 0.22
CA SER A 76 0.28 -13.88 1.67
C SER A 76 -0.55 -14.99 2.29
N LYS A 77 -0.03 -15.62 3.36
CA LYS A 77 -0.68 -16.72 4.10
C LYS A 77 -1.17 -16.29 5.49
N GLY A 78 -0.61 -15.22 6.06
CA GLY A 78 -0.96 -14.72 7.39
C GLY A 78 -2.42 -14.29 7.51
N LYS A 79 -3.02 -14.43 8.70
CA LYS A 79 -4.40 -14.00 9.00
C LYS A 79 -4.59 -12.48 8.82
N PHE A 80 -3.54 -11.72 9.10
CA PHE A 80 -3.49 -10.28 8.89
C PHE A 80 -2.34 -9.95 7.95
N ILE A 81 -2.52 -8.93 7.12
CA ILE A 81 -1.54 -8.48 6.14
C ILE A 81 -1.15 -7.05 6.49
N PHE A 82 0.11 -6.82 6.87
CA PHE A 82 0.65 -5.48 6.97
C PHE A 82 1.28 -5.09 5.64
N PHE A 83 0.69 -4.11 4.98
CA PHE A 83 1.24 -3.49 3.78
C PHE A 83 1.99 -2.23 4.17
N VAL A 84 3.23 -2.10 3.68
CA VAL A 84 4.04 -0.91 3.86
C VAL A 84 4.81 -0.59 2.58
N ASP A 85 4.84 0.69 2.22
CA ASP A 85 5.68 1.21 1.14
C ASP A 85 7.16 1.15 1.54
N SER A 86 8.03 0.86 0.58
CA SER A 86 9.48 1.05 0.70
C SER A 86 9.86 2.53 0.62
N GLY A 87 11.14 2.84 0.90
CA GLY A 87 11.69 4.17 0.75
C GLY A 87 11.82 4.94 2.07
N ASN A 88 11.86 4.24 3.19
CA ASN A 88 12.06 4.79 4.55
C ASN A 88 11.07 5.92 4.91
N LYS A 89 9.82 5.77 4.47
CA LYS A 89 8.79 6.82 4.56
C LYS A 89 8.06 6.86 5.90
N PHE A 90 8.17 5.82 6.71
CA PHE A 90 7.39 5.65 7.94
C PHE A 90 8.27 5.28 9.12
N ASN A 91 7.88 5.71 10.31
CA ASN A 91 8.42 5.16 11.55
C ASN A 91 7.77 3.79 11.81
N TYR A 92 8.52 2.71 11.63
CA TYR A 92 7.99 1.35 11.79
C TYR A 92 7.52 1.03 13.22
N ARG A 93 7.95 1.78 14.25
CA ARG A 93 7.41 1.65 15.61
C ARG A 93 5.92 1.99 15.68
N GLU A 94 5.43 2.81 14.76
CA GLU A 94 4.02 3.17 14.69
C GLU A 94 3.10 2.04 14.21
N PHE A 95 3.68 0.96 13.65
CA PHE A 95 2.97 -0.29 13.38
C PHE A 95 2.16 -0.76 14.59
N TRP A 96 2.72 -0.64 15.79
CA TRP A 96 2.07 -1.08 17.02
C TRP A 96 0.82 -0.28 17.38
N LYS A 97 0.73 0.97 16.93
CA LYS A 97 -0.49 1.78 17.06
C LYS A 97 -1.64 1.19 16.24
N LEU A 98 -1.35 0.62 15.06
CA LEU A 98 -2.33 -0.02 14.20
C LEU A 98 -2.63 -1.44 14.67
N TYR A 99 -1.61 -2.18 15.08
CA TYR A 99 -1.66 -3.60 15.40
C TYR A 99 -2.68 -3.94 16.50
N LYS A 100 -2.84 -3.07 17.50
CA LYS A 100 -3.82 -3.24 18.58
C LYS A 100 -5.27 -3.30 18.09
N TYR A 101 -5.57 -2.73 16.92
CA TYR A 101 -6.93 -2.67 16.36
C TYR A 101 -7.22 -3.75 15.31
N LYS A 102 -6.24 -4.58 14.91
CA LYS A 102 -6.35 -5.54 13.81
C LYS A 102 -7.46 -6.59 13.94
N LYS A 103 -7.89 -6.88 15.18
CA LYS A 103 -8.98 -7.84 15.43
C LYS A 103 -10.36 -7.22 15.31
N LYS A 104 -10.47 -5.89 15.50
CA LYS A 104 -11.74 -5.15 15.51
C LYS A 104 -12.09 -4.56 14.14
N TYR A 105 -11.09 -4.28 13.31
CA TYR A 105 -11.28 -3.62 12.01
C TYR A 105 -10.60 -4.42 10.92
N GLU A 106 -11.26 -4.54 9.77
CA GLU A 106 -10.70 -5.23 8.59
C GLU A 106 -9.66 -4.39 7.86
N ILE A 107 -9.73 -3.07 8.03
CA ILE A 107 -8.69 -2.13 7.57
C ILE A 107 -8.30 -1.24 8.75
N VAL A 108 -7.02 -1.25 9.11
CA VAL A 108 -6.43 -0.24 9.99
C VAL A 108 -5.39 0.50 9.19
N SER A 109 -5.65 1.78 8.86
CA SER A 109 -4.80 2.60 7.98
C SER A 109 -4.06 3.66 8.77
N GLY A 110 -2.77 3.86 8.43
CA GLY A 110 -2.03 5.02 8.88
C GLY A 110 -2.47 6.27 8.11
N TYR A 111 -3.05 7.24 8.78
CA TYR A 111 -3.29 8.58 8.24
C TYR A 111 -2.01 9.41 8.36
N ARG A 112 -1.43 9.79 7.22
CA ARG A 112 -0.15 10.48 7.14
C ARG A 112 -0.26 11.92 7.65
N ILE A 113 0.45 12.21 8.74
CA ILE A 113 0.62 13.57 9.27
C ILE A 113 2.06 14.03 9.03
N ASN A 114 2.33 15.32 9.20
CA ASN A 114 3.65 15.95 9.03
C ASN A 114 4.28 15.63 7.65
N ARG A 115 3.44 15.65 6.60
CA ARG A 115 3.87 15.34 5.24
C ARG A 115 4.83 16.39 4.71
N GLN A 116 6.02 15.96 4.35
CA GLN A 116 7.06 16.78 3.72
C GLN A 116 7.07 16.62 2.18
N ASP A 117 5.97 16.13 1.59
CA ASP A 117 5.81 16.05 0.14
C ASP A 117 5.72 17.44 -0.49
N GLN A 118 5.98 17.55 -1.79
CA GLN A 118 5.74 18.75 -2.55
C GLN A 118 4.26 19.16 -2.43
N PHE A 119 4.00 20.46 -2.27
CA PHE A 119 2.68 21.03 -1.99
C PHE A 119 1.58 20.51 -2.93
N TYR A 120 1.85 20.48 -4.25
CA TYR A 120 0.87 19.98 -5.22
C TYR A 120 0.45 18.52 -4.97
N ARG A 121 1.34 17.69 -4.43
CA ARG A 121 1.03 16.27 -4.11
C ARG A 121 0.11 16.15 -2.90
N ILE A 122 0.31 17.03 -1.92
CA ILE A 122 -0.57 17.13 -0.74
C ILE A 122 -1.95 17.53 -1.20
N LEU A 123 -2.03 18.57 -2.05
CA LEU A 123 -3.27 19.09 -2.62
C LEU A 123 -4.01 18.05 -3.47
N LEU A 124 -3.32 17.34 -4.37
CA LEU A 124 -3.90 16.26 -5.17
C LEU A 124 -4.45 15.13 -4.28
N THR A 125 -3.70 14.75 -3.24
CA THR A 125 -4.17 13.73 -2.29
C THR A 125 -5.42 14.23 -1.54
N TYR A 126 -5.46 15.49 -1.15
CA TYR A 126 -6.62 16.09 -0.50
C TYR A 126 -7.86 16.03 -1.40
N PHE A 127 -7.77 16.55 -2.63
CA PHE A 127 -8.89 16.51 -3.59
C PHE A 127 -9.33 15.09 -3.93
N PHE A 128 -8.41 14.18 -4.12
CA PHE A 128 -8.72 12.76 -4.33
C PHE A 128 -9.55 12.18 -3.17
N ASN A 129 -9.15 12.43 -1.93
CA ASN A 129 -9.89 11.93 -0.77
C ASN A 129 -11.23 12.65 -0.58
N VAL A 130 -11.33 13.94 -0.88
CA VAL A 130 -12.60 14.68 -0.90
C VAL A 130 -13.54 14.06 -1.94
N PHE A 131 -13.07 13.87 -3.17
CA PHE A 131 -13.82 13.21 -4.23
C PHE A 131 -14.37 11.85 -3.78
N LEU A 132 -13.53 10.99 -3.20
CA LEU A 132 -13.97 9.68 -2.72
C LEU A 132 -15.04 9.80 -1.61
N ARG A 133 -14.92 10.77 -0.69
CA ARG A 133 -15.93 10.99 0.36
C ARG A 133 -17.27 11.48 -0.17
N VAL A 134 -17.25 12.30 -1.22
CA VAL A 134 -18.46 12.82 -1.85
C VAL A 134 -19.17 11.73 -2.67
N PHE A 135 -18.41 10.98 -3.46
CA PHE A 135 -18.98 10.04 -4.43
C PHE A 135 -19.09 8.59 -3.94
N THR A 136 -18.61 8.29 -2.74
CA THR A 136 -18.69 6.94 -2.13
C THR A 136 -19.11 7.01 -0.67
N ILE A 137 -19.39 5.84 -0.07
CA ILE A 137 -19.66 5.75 1.38
C ILE A 137 -18.38 5.83 2.23
N SER A 138 -17.21 6.01 1.61
CA SER A 138 -15.95 6.06 2.31
C SER A 138 -15.83 7.32 3.17
N ARG A 139 -15.29 7.16 4.38
CA ARG A 139 -14.98 8.26 5.30
C ARG A 139 -13.47 8.42 5.52
N PHE A 140 -12.64 7.78 4.69
CA PHE A 140 -11.19 7.90 4.78
C PHE A 140 -10.70 9.32 4.54
N ARG A 141 -9.72 9.73 5.36
CA ARG A 141 -8.95 10.97 5.18
C ARG A 141 -7.74 10.75 4.28
N ASP A 142 -7.15 9.55 4.32
CA ASP A 142 -5.96 9.19 3.55
C ASP A 142 -6.05 7.75 2.99
N MET A 143 -6.91 7.60 1.97
CA MET A 143 -7.19 6.31 1.33
C MET A 143 -5.94 5.67 0.72
N ASP A 144 -5.01 6.47 0.20
CA ASP A 144 -3.83 5.99 -0.54
C ASP A 144 -2.57 5.86 0.31
N SER A 145 -2.69 5.92 1.64
CA SER A 145 -1.55 5.68 2.53
C SER A 145 -0.98 4.28 2.33
N GLY A 146 0.36 4.18 2.21
CA GLY A 146 1.08 2.92 2.10
C GLY A 146 1.46 2.31 3.46
N PHE A 147 0.65 2.49 4.51
CA PHE A 147 0.91 1.95 5.85
C PHE A 147 -0.40 1.40 6.44
N LYS A 148 -0.72 0.14 6.13
CA LYS A 148 -2.03 -0.45 6.45
C LYS A 148 -1.93 -1.88 6.97
N ILE A 149 -2.81 -2.21 7.91
CA ILE A 149 -3.09 -3.60 8.29
C ILE A 149 -4.46 -3.99 7.73
N PHE A 150 -4.52 -5.14 7.09
CA PHE A 150 -5.73 -5.71 6.53
C PHE A 150 -6.06 -7.07 7.15
N SER A 151 -7.35 -7.38 7.26
CA SER A 151 -7.82 -8.76 7.37
C SER A 151 -7.60 -9.47 6.03
N ARG A 152 -6.88 -10.61 6.03
CA ARG A 152 -6.66 -11.40 4.81
C ARG A 152 -7.97 -11.88 4.19
N LYS A 153 -8.98 -12.21 5.00
CA LYS A 153 -10.32 -12.61 4.52
C LYS A 153 -10.95 -11.51 3.67
N ALA A 154 -10.94 -10.26 4.15
CA ALA A 154 -11.49 -9.12 3.44
C ALA A 154 -10.72 -8.82 2.14
N VAL A 155 -9.36 -8.85 2.20
CA VAL A 155 -8.53 -8.65 1.01
C VAL A 155 -8.80 -9.71 -0.05
N LYS A 156 -8.88 -10.99 0.31
CA LYS A 156 -9.17 -12.08 -0.63
C LYS A 156 -10.49 -11.86 -1.37
N LYS A 157 -11.54 -11.48 -0.67
CA LYS A 157 -12.83 -11.13 -1.28
C LYS A 157 -12.71 -9.93 -2.22
N ALA A 158 -11.99 -8.87 -1.79
CA ALA A 158 -11.85 -7.66 -2.60
C ALA A 158 -11.07 -7.90 -3.90
N ILE A 159 -9.99 -8.70 -3.86
CA ILE A 159 -9.16 -8.98 -5.05
C ILE A 159 -9.75 -10.04 -5.99
N SER A 160 -10.78 -10.80 -5.57
CA SER A 160 -11.52 -11.69 -6.47
C SER A 160 -12.48 -10.95 -7.39
N LEU A 161 -12.87 -9.73 -7.04
CA LEU A 161 -13.73 -8.88 -7.86
C LEU A 161 -12.96 -8.25 -9.02
N LYS A 162 -13.68 -7.93 -10.11
CA LYS A 162 -13.09 -7.29 -11.29
C LYS A 162 -12.36 -5.99 -10.93
N LYS A 163 -11.14 -5.84 -11.42
CA LYS A 163 -10.32 -4.63 -11.24
C LYS A 163 -10.66 -3.59 -12.31
N TYR A 164 -10.72 -2.33 -11.92
CA TYR A 164 -10.94 -1.20 -12.82
C TYR A 164 -9.78 -0.20 -12.85
N ASN A 165 -9.15 0.09 -11.71
CA ASN A 165 -8.10 1.09 -11.60
C ASN A 165 -6.73 0.47 -11.34
N SER A 166 -5.75 0.70 -12.22
CA SER A 166 -4.38 0.22 -12.04
C SER A 166 -3.54 1.14 -11.17
N HIS A 167 -3.71 2.45 -11.29
CA HIS A 167 -2.93 3.44 -10.53
C HIS A 167 -3.42 3.59 -9.10
N PHE A 168 -4.73 3.43 -8.86
CA PHE A 168 -5.37 3.58 -7.55
C PHE A 168 -5.88 2.23 -7.01
N TYR A 169 -5.15 1.15 -7.29
CA TYR A 169 -5.62 -0.19 -6.96
C TYR A 169 -5.71 -0.46 -5.46
N MET A 170 -4.84 0.13 -4.65
CA MET A 170 -4.93 0.06 -3.20
C MET A 170 -6.23 0.71 -2.69
N SER A 171 -6.56 1.89 -3.21
CA SER A 171 -7.81 2.60 -2.88
C SER A 171 -9.03 1.82 -3.35
N GLU A 172 -8.97 1.18 -4.53
CA GLU A 172 -10.04 0.30 -5.02
C GLU A 172 -10.27 -0.89 -4.10
N ILE A 173 -9.20 -1.55 -3.62
CA ILE A 173 -9.30 -2.65 -2.64
C ILE A 173 -9.97 -2.16 -1.36
N CYS A 174 -9.56 -0.99 -0.84
CA CYS A 174 -10.16 -0.41 0.37
C CYS A 174 -11.65 -0.11 0.18
N LEU A 175 -12.05 0.49 -0.95
CA LEU A 175 -13.45 0.77 -1.25
C LEU A 175 -14.27 -0.52 -1.31
N LYS A 176 -13.79 -1.55 -2.00
CA LYS A 176 -14.48 -2.85 -2.07
C LYS A 176 -14.71 -3.44 -0.68
N ILE A 177 -13.70 -3.40 0.17
CA ILE A 177 -13.81 -3.90 1.55
C ILE A 177 -14.88 -3.12 2.33
N ILE A 178 -14.91 -1.78 2.20
CA ILE A 178 -15.92 -0.94 2.88
C ILE A 178 -17.33 -1.23 2.37
N TYR A 179 -17.52 -1.36 1.05
CA TYR A 179 -18.83 -1.66 0.47
C TYR A 179 -19.35 -3.06 0.78
N MET A 180 -18.46 -3.99 1.16
CA MET A 180 -18.83 -5.28 1.73
C MET A 180 -19.27 -5.20 3.21
N GLY A 181 -19.45 -4.00 3.78
CA GLY A 181 -19.85 -3.78 5.16
C GLY A 181 -18.73 -3.95 6.20
N TYR A 182 -17.47 -4.10 5.76
CA TYR A 182 -16.34 -4.26 6.68
C TYR A 182 -15.93 -2.94 7.32
N LEU A 183 -15.52 -3.02 8.58
CA LEU A 183 -15.10 -1.85 9.37
C LEU A 183 -13.68 -1.40 9.07
N PHE A 184 -13.46 -0.09 9.16
CA PHE A 184 -12.13 0.48 9.05
C PHE A 184 -11.83 1.50 10.15
N LYS A 185 -10.54 1.74 10.39
CA LYS A 185 -10.04 2.76 11.32
C LYS A 185 -8.80 3.44 10.75
N GLU A 186 -8.71 4.76 10.94
CA GLU A 186 -7.49 5.52 10.66
C GLU A 186 -6.77 5.90 11.96
N ILE A 187 -5.44 5.82 11.92
CA ILE A 187 -4.54 6.17 13.03
C ILE A 187 -3.50 7.15 12.48
N LYS A 188 -3.29 8.27 13.14
CA LYS A 188 -2.24 9.24 12.76
C LYS A 188 -0.86 8.59 12.83
N VAL A 189 -0.09 8.68 11.73
CA VAL A 189 1.29 8.20 11.62
C VAL A 189 2.16 9.27 10.97
N ASN A 190 3.39 9.40 11.44
CA ASN A 190 4.36 10.32 10.86
C ASN A 190 4.82 9.80 9.48
N TYR A 191 4.90 10.71 8.54
CA TYR A 191 5.34 10.42 7.19
C TYR A 191 6.56 11.28 6.84
N PHE A 192 7.63 10.62 6.44
CA PHE A 192 8.88 11.27 6.07
C PHE A 192 9.00 11.39 4.56
N GLN A 193 9.64 12.45 4.11
CA GLN A 193 9.94 12.60 2.70
C GLN A 193 10.98 11.55 2.29
N ARG A 194 10.75 10.96 1.13
CA ARG A 194 11.72 10.07 0.51
C ARG A 194 13.00 10.83 0.17
N PRO A 195 14.19 10.25 0.42
CA PRO A 195 15.47 10.89 0.06
C PRO A 195 15.67 11.09 -1.47
N SER A 196 14.87 10.43 -2.29
CA SER A 196 14.93 10.53 -3.76
C SER A 196 13.61 11.03 -4.36
N LYS A 197 13.67 11.67 -5.54
CA LYS A 197 12.47 12.13 -6.27
C LYS A 197 11.47 10.96 -6.48
N SER A 198 10.18 11.24 -6.33
CA SER A 198 9.12 10.24 -6.58
C SER A 198 9.18 9.74 -8.03
N ARG A 199 9.19 8.42 -8.20
CA ARG A 199 9.30 7.76 -9.51
C ARG A 199 7.97 7.30 -10.08
N THR A 200 6.91 7.30 -9.26
CA THR A 200 5.60 6.77 -9.65
C THR A 200 4.70 7.81 -10.29
N THR A 201 4.81 9.07 -9.90
CA THR A 201 3.93 10.13 -10.37
C THR A 201 4.77 11.34 -10.75
N SER A 202 5.14 11.46 -12.03
CA SER A 202 5.65 12.73 -12.57
C SER A 202 4.47 13.66 -12.84
N PHE A 203 4.69 14.97 -12.72
CA PHE A 203 3.67 15.98 -12.97
C PHE A 203 2.99 15.79 -14.34
N ALA A 204 3.77 15.46 -15.38
CA ALA A 204 3.27 15.21 -16.73
C ALA A 204 2.28 14.04 -16.87
N LYS A 205 2.27 13.08 -15.91
CA LYS A 205 1.35 11.93 -15.93
C LYS A 205 0.06 12.18 -15.16
N ILE A 206 -0.06 13.26 -14.41
CA ILE A 206 -1.23 13.55 -13.59
C ILE A 206 -2.50 13.66 -14.43
N PRO A 207 -2.56 14.41 -15.54
CA PRO A 207 -3.78 14.53 -16.34
C PRO A 207 -4.27 13.19 -16.86
N THR A 208 -3.38 12.38 -17.45
CA THR A 208 -3.74 11.07 -18.00
C THR A 208 -4.19 10.08 -16.93
N MET A 209 -3.57 10.12 -15.76
CA MET A 209 -3.97 9.31 -14.61
C MET A 209 -5.35 9.72 -14.07
N THR A 210 -5.62 11.03 -14.00
CA THR A 210 -6.91 11.57 -13.54
C THR A 210 -8.03 11.19 -14.49
N ILE A 211 -7.86 11.40 -15.80
CA ILE A 211 -8.84 11.01 -16.81
C ILE A 211 -9.10 9.50 -16.75
N SER A 212 -8.05 8.69 -16.75
CA SER A 212 -8.16 7.23 -16.63
C SER A 212 -8.89 6.81 -15.34
N PHE A 213 -8.65 7.51 -14.22
CA PHE A 213 -9.35 7.26 -12.98
C PHE A 213 -10.84 7.56 -13.10
N LEU A 214 -11.21 8.74 -13.62
CA LEU A 214 -12.61 9.17 -13.75
C LEU A 214 -13.41 8.23 -14.66
N LEU A 215 -12.88 7.86 -15.82
CA LEU A 215 -13.51 6.91 -16.75
C LEU A 215 -13.76 5.54 -16.12
N ASN A 216 -12.83 5.06 -15.33
CA ASN A 216 -12.97 3.77 -14.65
C ASN A 216 -13.75 3.86 -13.34
N PHE A 217 -13.88 5.06 -12.75
CA PHE A 217 -14.57 5.25 -11.49
C PHE A 217 -16.08 4.96 -11.61
N VAL A 218 -16.71 5.37 -12.70
CA VAL A 218 -18.13 5.07 -12.94
C VAL A 218 -18.37 3.56 -12.95
N ARG A 219 -17.54 2.81 -13.67
CA ARG A 219 -17.62 1.34 -13.72
C ARG A 219 -17.37 0.71 -12.36
N LEU A 220 -16.37 1.21 -11.63
CA LEU A 220 -16.09 0.79 -10.26
C LEU A 220 -17.28 1.08 -9.35
N LYS A 221 -17.88 2.27 -9.42
CA LYS A 221 -19.02 2.65 -8.60
C LYS A 221 -20.22 1.74 -8.83
N ASN A 222 -20.52 1.39 -10.07
CA ASN A 222 -21.58 0.44 -10.38
C ASN A 222 -21.32 -0.93 -9.72
N GLN A 223 -20.09 -1.44 -9.80
CA GLN A 223 -19.72 -2.67 -9.08
C GLN A 223 -19.84 -2.51 -7.56
N LEU A 224 -19.41 -1.38 -7.01
CA LEU A 224 -19.50 -1.13 -5.57
C LEU A 224 -20.96 -1.13 -5.09
N ASN A 225 -21.85 -0.53 -5.84
CA ASN A 225 -23.29 -0.52 -5.51
C ASN A 225 -23.91 -1.91 -5.59
N SER A 226 -23.44 -2.80 -6.47
CA SER A 226 -23.92 -4.19 -6.55
C SER A 226 -23.39 -5.12 -5.45
N ILE A 227 -22.36 -4.68 -4.70
CA ILE A 227 -21.81 -5.41 -3.55
C ILE A 227 -22.60 -5.09 -2.26
N LYS A 228 -23.20 -3.91 -2.19
CA LYS A 228 -23.92 -3.42 -1.03
C LYS A 228 -25.24 -4.15 -0.83
#